data_7a7f9e5a0c620b17dc49578578d79919
#
_entry.id   7a7f9e5a0c620b17dc49578578d79919
#
_cell.length_a   1.000
_cell.length_b   1.000
_cell.length_c   1.000
_cell.angle_alpha   90.00
_cell.angle_beta   90.00
_cell.angle_gamma   90.00
#
_symmetry.space_group_name_H-M   'P 1'
#
loop_
_entity.id
_entity.type
_entity.pdbx_description
1 polymer ?
#
loop_
_entity_poly.entity_id
_entity_poly.type
_entity_poly.pdbx_seq_one_letter_code
_entity_poly.pdbx_strand_id
1 'polypeptide(L)'
;MKYEMIPCSEDDTEFIEEQADNAFNAIAQPEEDAEEEYVYIVTDESGNLLGGCILSVDGLKTASIYDLWVEEAFRRQGMASALIREAERKAREHGCYLAMVGTFDWQARSFYDKHGYMLNDTMTDVPKGHEHYFLTKRLDCPSTGYMPSNCRQY
;
A
#
# COMPACT_ATOMS: atom_id res chain seq x y z
N MET A 1 40.00 -12.32 -6.26
CA MET A 1 39.64 -12.07 -4.84
C MET A 1 39.09 -13.39 -4.28
N LYS A 2 39.54 -13.81 -3.10
CA LYS A 2 38.96 -14.96 -2.38
C LYS A 2 38.11 -14.37 -1.26
N TYR A 3 36.90 -14.90 -1.09
CA TYR A 3 35.99 -14.56 0.01
C TYR A 3 35.35 -15.83 0.58
N GLU A 4 34.95 -15.78 1.81
CA GLU A 4 34.25 -16.84 2.51
C GLU A 4 32.91 -16.30 3.00
N MET A 5 31.87 -17.11 2.94
CA MET A 5 30.56 -16.77 3.49
C MET A 5 30.41 -17.53 4.82
N ILE A 6 30.23 -16.77 5.88
CA ILE A 6 30.02 -17.27 7.24
C ILE A 6 28.70 -16.71 7.80
N PRO A 7 28.05 -17.39 8.74
CA PRO A 7 26.91 -16.82 9.47
C PRO A 7 27.34 -15.55 10.19
N CYS A 8 26.50 -14.50 10.13
CA CYS A 8 26.77 -13.23 10.79
C CYS A 8 26.35 -13.23 12.28
N SER A 9 26.89 -12.27 13.04
CA SER A 9 26.45 -11.88 14.38
C SER A 9 25.35 -10.81 14.31
N GLU A 10 24.77 -10.44 15.46
CA GLU A 10 23.82 -9.31 15.55
C GLU A 10 24.51 -7.99 15.16
N ASP A 11 25.76 -7.76 15.58
CA ASP A 11 26.53 -6.57 15.23
C ASP A 11 26.77 -6.46 13.71
N ASP A 12 27.02 -7.60 13.04
CA ASP A 12 27.17 -7.63 11.58
C ASP A 12 25.85 -7.29 10.86
N THR A 13 24.72 -7.69 11.45
CA THR A 13 23.39 -7.38 10.91
C THR A 13 23.15 -5.86 10.90
N GLU A 14 23.36 -5.20 12.05
CA GLU A 14 23.22 -3.73 12.18
C GLU A 14 24.11 -2.99 11.18
N PHE A 15 25.38 -3.44 11.04
CA PHE A 15 26.29 -2.83 10.07
C PHE A 15 25.81 -2.99 8.62
N ILE A 16 25.27 -4.18 8.24
CA ILE A 16 24.75 -4.42 6.89
C ILE A 16 23.54 -3.53 6.63
N GLU A 17 22.62 -3.42 7.58
CA GLU A 17 21.44 -2.57 7.51
C GLU A 17 21.84 -1.10 7.31
N GLU A 18 22.76 -0.59 8.14
CA GLU A 18 23.27 0.77 8.02
C GLU A 18 23.88 1.06 6.63
N GLN A 19 24.71 0.14 6.10
CA GLN A 19 25.29 0.31 4.78
C GLN A 19 24.24 0.30 3.66
N ALA A 20 23.24 -0.56 3.77
CA ALA A 20 22.13 -0.64 2.81
C ALA A 20 21.28 0.64 2.84
N ASP A 21 20.92 1.11 4.04
CA ASP A 21 20.14 2.34 4.24
C ASP A 21 20.88 3.57 3.73
N ASN A 22 22.18 3.70 4.02
CA ASN A 22 22.99 4.79 3.53
C ASN A 22 23.03 4.82 1.99
N ALA A 23 23.19 3.66 1.35
CA ALA A 23 23.21 3.56 -0.11
C ALA A 23 21.84 3.90 -0.71
N PHE A 24 20.75 3.47 -0.09
CA PHE A 24 19.37 3.76 -0.50
C PHE A 24 19.06 5.25 -0.33
N ASN A 25 19.31 5.81 0.86
CA ASN A 25 18.98 7.19 1.21
C ASN A 25 19.75 8.21 0.38
N ALA A 26 20.97 7.88 -0.07
CA ALA A 26 21.76 8.72 -0.98
C ALA A 26 21.06 9.00 -2.32
N ILE A 27 20.16 8.12 -2.75
CA ILE A 27 19.41 8.22 -4.02
C ILE A 27 17.96 8.59 -3.79
N ALA A 28 17.28 7.86 -2.90
CA ALA A 28 15.85 7.99 -2.68
C ALA A 28 15.47 9.26 -1.89
N GLN A 29 16.36 9.72 -0.99
CA GLN A 29 16.17 10.91 -0.15
C GLN A 29 14.80 10.95 0.53
N PRO A 30 14.40 9.88 1.26
CA PRO A 30 13.13 9.87 1.96
C PRO A 30 13.05 11.01 2.97
N GLU A 31 11.85 11.51 3.23
CA GLU A 31 11.65 12.42 4.37
C GLU A 31 11.87 11.66 5.69
N GLU A 32 12.70 12.22 6.55
CA GLU A 32 12.94 11.64 7.88
C GLU A 32 11.65 11.66 8.71
N ASP A 33 11.44 10.62 9.51
CA ASP A 33 10.28 10.46 10.42
C ASP A 33 8.90 10.58 9.74
N ALA A 34 8.80 10.34 8.45
CA ALA A 34 7.56 10.47 7.67
C ALA A 34 6.73 9.17 7.59
N GLU A 35 7.15 8.10 8.24
CA GLU A 35 6.37 6.86 8.28
C GLU A 35 5.28 6.98 9.35
N GLU A 36 4.02 6.91 8.91
CA GLU A 36 2.86 6.97 9.78
C GLU A 36 1.82 5.92 9.38
N GLU A 37 1.17 5.32 10.38
CA GLU A 37 0.07 4.38 10.19
C GLU A 37 -1.25 4.99 10.66
N TYR A 38 -2.31 4.80 9.88
CA TYR A 38 -3.67 5.24 10.17
C TYR A 38 -4.63 4.07 10.09
N VAL A 39 -5.44 3.92 11.13
CA VAL A 39 -6.48 2.89 11.20
C VAL A 39 -7.84 3.57 11.16
N TYR A 40 -8.64 3.26 10.17
CA TYR A 40 -10.02 3.71 10.04
C TYR A 40 -10.98 2.55 10.32
N ILE A 41 -12.02 2.83 11.07
CA ILE A 41 -13.05 1.84 11.41
C ILE A 41 -14.44 2.37 11.10
N VAL A 42 -15.37 1.46 10.84
CA VAL A 42 -16.80 1.71 10.77
C VAL A 42 -17.47 0.90 11.87
N THR A 43 -18.32 1.55 12.66
CA THR A 43 -19.08 0.91 13.75
C THR A 43 -20.58 1.14 13.58
N ASP A 44 -21.40 0.27 14.19
CA ASP A 44 -22.81 0.52 14.37
C ASP A 44 -23.08 1.48 15.56
N GLU A 45 -24.36 1.79 15.81
CA GLU A 45 -24.78 2.66 16.92
C GLU A 45 -24.45 2.08 18.31
N SER A 46 -24.23 0.78 18.40
CA SER A 46 -23.85 0.04 19.62
C SER A 46 -22.33 -0.03 19.80
N GLY A 47 -21.54 0.46 18.82
CA GLY A 47 -20.09 0.42 18.84
C GLY A 47 -19.49 -0.89 18.32
N ASN A 48 -20.28 -1.78 17.73
CA ASN A 48 -19.74 -3.01 17.14
C ASN A 48 -18.99 -2.67 15.84
N LEU A 49 -17.82 -3.28 15.64
CA LEU A 49 -16.99 -3.09 14.47
C LEU A 49 -17.62 -3.76 13.24
N LEU A 50 -17.91 -2.98 12.21
CA LEU A 50 -18.48 -3.43 10.95
C LEU A 50 -17.47 -3.48 9.80
N GLY A 51 -16.36 -2.78 9.90
CA GLY A 51 -15.30 -2.76 8.91
C GLY A 51 -14.14 -1.88 9.30
N GLY A 52 -13.03 -1.97 8.58
CA GLY A 52 -11.85 -1.17 8.82
C GLY A 52 -10.87 -1.18 7.65
N CYS A 53 -9.93 -0.25 7.71
CA CYS A 53 -8.84 -0.08 6.76
C CYS A 53 -7.57 0.36 7.49
N ILE A 54 -6.44 -0.24 7.13
CA ILE A 54 -5.12 0.14 7.62
C ILE A 54 -4.33 0.75 6.46
N LEU A 55 -3.90 2.00 6.66
CA LEU A 55 -3.09 2.78 5.73
C LEU A 55 -1.74 3.07 6.36
N SER A 56 -0.65 2.81 5.65
CA SER A 56 0.67 3.35 5.97
C SER A 56 1.10 4.36 4.90
N VAL A 57 1.73 5.43 5.31
CA VAL A 57 2.43 6.39 4.44
C VAL A 57 3.91 6.40 4.79
N ASP A 58 4.76 6.67 3.82
CA ASP A 58 6.22 6.61 3.98
C ASP A 58 6.93 7.88 3.51
N GLY A 59 8.22 7.98 3.82
CA GLY A 59 9.08 9.12 3.44
C GLY A 59 9.34 9.25 1.94
N LEU A 60 8.98 8.25 1.15
CA LEU A 60 9.05 8.29 -0.32
C LEU A 60 7.79 8.90 -0.95
N LYS A 61 6.84 9.35 -0.13
CA LYS A 61 5.53 9.84 -0.56
C LYS A 61 4.71 8.78 -1.27
N THR A 62 4.81 7.53 -0.79
CA THR A 62 3.93 6.45 -1.18
C THR A 62 3.02 6.03 -0.04
N ALA A 63 1.91 5.39 -0.38
CA ALA A 63 0.89 4.95 0.56
C ALA A 63 0.58 3.47 0.32
N SER A 64 0.58 2.67 1.37
CA SER A 64 0.23 1.24 1.31
C SER A 64 -1.07 1.01 2.07
N ILE A 65 -2.05 0.40 1.41
CA ILE A 65 -3.27 -0.07 2.05
C ILE A 65 -3.07 -1.56 2.33
N TYR A 66 -2.82 -1.90 3.59
CA TYR A 66 -2.50 -3.27 4.00
C TYR A 66 -3.74 -4.13 4.13
N ASP A 67 -4.75 -3.62 4.86
CA ASP A 67 -5.98 -4.34 5.12
C ASP A 67 -7.18 -3.47 4.83
N LEU A 68 -8.16 -4.05 4.17
CA LEU A 68 -9.49 -3.49 3.98
C LEU A 68 -10.52 -4.61 4.19
N TRP A 69 -11.26 -4.51 5.27
CA TRP A 69 -12.22 -5.52 5.65
C TRP A 69 -13.59 -4.92 5.94
N VAL A 70 -14.64 -5.63 5.57
CA VAL A 70 -16.04 -5.33 5.96
C VAL A 70 -16.73 -6.65 6.32
N GLU A 71 -17.42 -6.63 7.44
CA GLU A 71 -18.23 -7.75 7.92
C GLU A 71 -19.20 -8.22 6.82
N GLU A 72 -19.31 -9.51 6.63
CA GLU A 72 -20.02 -10.12 5.49
C GLU A 72 -21.46 -9.64 5.35
N ALA A 73 -22.19 -9.56 6.47
CA ALA A 73 -23.59 -9.12 6.51
C ALA A 73 -23.77 -7.66 6.05
N PHE A 74 -22.72 -6.85 6.09
CA PHE A 74 -22.74 -5.43 5.77
C PHE A 74 -22.00 -5.07 4.46
N ARG A 75 -21.52 -6.07 3.73
CA ARG A 75 -20.89 -5.87 2.41
C ARG A 75 -21.87 -5.31 1.39
N ARG A 76 -21.34 -4.72 0.32
CA ARG A 76 -22.10 -4.12 -0.80
C ARG A 76 -23.01 -2.94 -0.41
N GLN A 77 -22.79 -2.35 0.77
CA GLN A 77 -23.49 -1.15 1.27
C GLN A 77 -22.61 0.13 1.18
N GLY A 78 -21.48 0.06 0.48
CA GLY A 78 -20.62 1.21 0.25
C GLY A 78 -19.54 1.45 1.31
N MET A 79 -19.47 0.68 2.40
CA MET A 79 -18.51 0.87 3.51
C MET A 79 -17.07 0.76 3.05
N ALA A 80 -16.71 -0.30 2.30
CA ALA A 80 -15.35 -0.44 1.75
C ALA A 80 -14.98 0.73 0.84
N SER A 81 -15.95 1.24 0.05
CA SER A 81 -15.73 2.41 -0.80
C SER A 81 -15.55 3.70 0.00
N ALA A 82 -16.17 3.83 1.15
CA ALA A 82 -15.95 4.95 2.06
C ALA A 82 -14.58 4.88 2.71
N LEU A 83 -14.20 3.71 3.20
CA LEU A 83 -12.89 3.46 3.84
C LEU A 83 -11.72 3.74 2.89
N ILE A 84 -11.76 3.21 1.65
CA ILE A 84 -10.67 3.43 0.69
C ILE A 84 -10.56 4.89 0.26
N ARG A 85 -11.70 5.61 0.09
CA ARG A 85 -11.66 7.05 -0.22
C ARG A 85 -11.07 7.86 0.92
N GLU A 86 -11.34 7.50 2.17
CA GLU A 86 -10.77 8.17 3.34
C GLU A 86 -9.27 7.91 3.44
N ALA A 87 -8.81 6.67 3.23
CA ALA A 87 -7.40 6.33 3.17
C ALA A 87 -6.68 7.11 2.06
N GLU A 88 -7.25 7.18 0.84
CA GLU A 88 -6.69 7.96 -0.26
C GLU A 88 -6.67 9.47 0.03
N ARG A 89 -7.70 10.00 0.69
CA ARG A 89 -7.75 11.40 1.11
C ARG A 89 -6.59 11.71 2.05
N LYS A 90 -6.40 10.86 3.05
CA LYS A 90 -5.34 10.98 4.05
C LYS A 90 -3.95 10.88 3.40
N ALA A 91 -3.75 9.92 2.51
CA ALA A 91 -2.51 9.78 1.75
C ALA A 91 -2.18 11.06 0.94
N ARG A 92 -3.20 11.68 0.28
CA ARG A 92 -3.01 12.96 -0.42
C ARG A 92 -2.64 14.11 0.52
N GLU A 93 -3.18 14.15 1.73
CA GLU A 93 -2.82 15.16 2.75
C GLU A 93 -1.35 15.06 3.15
N HIS A 94 -0.77 13.85 3.14
CA HIS A 94 0.66 13.61 3.34
C HIS A 94 1.51 13.83 2.08
N GLY A 95 0.90 14.26 0.97
CA GLY A 95 1.59 14.49 -0.28
C GLY A 95 1.95 13.21 -1.04
N CYS A 96 1.35 12.07 -0.68
CA CYS A 96 1.59 10.82 -1.40
C CYS A 96 1.08 10.92 -2.84
N TYR A 97 1.92 10.50 -3.79
CA TYR A 97 1.59 10.51 -5.22
C TYR A 97 1.09 9.14 -5.71
N LEU A 98 1.35 8.08 -4.95
CA LEU A 98 1.03 6.70 -5.33
C LEU A 98 0.40 5.96 -4.15
N ALA A 99 -0.70 5.25 -4.40
CA ALA A 99 -1.26 4.27 -3.48
C ALA A 99 -1.02 2.85 -4.02
N MET A 100 -0.70 1.93 -3.12
CA MET A 100 -0.39 0.53 -3.42
C MET A 100 -1.30 -0.39 -2.61
N VAL A 101 -1.67 -1.52 -3.20
CA VAL A 101 -2.45 -2.58 -2.53
C VAL A 101 -2.08 -3.95 -3.07
N GLY A 102 -1.98 -4.93 -2.17
CA GLY A 102 -1.89 -6.35 -2.50
C GLY A 102 -3.24 -7.02 -2.30
N THR A 103 -3.63 -7.93 -3.18
CA THR A 103 -4.86 -8.74 -3.03
C THR A 103 -4.70 -10.09 -3.72
N PHE A 104 -5.39 -11.10 -3.21
CA PHE A 104 -5.34 -12.45 -3.76
C PHE A 104 -6.52 -12.74 -4.70
N ASP A 105 -6.41 -13.80 -5.51
CA ASP A 105 -7.43 -14.22 -6.48
C ASP A 105 -8.80 -14.56 -5.85
N TRP A 106 -8.81 -14.99 -4.57
CA TRP A 106 -10.05 -15.22 -3.81
C TRP A 106 -10.60 -13.98 -3.10
N GLN A 107 -9.91 -12.85 -3.20
CA GLN A 107 -10.33 -11.57 -2.61
C GLN A 107 -10.99 -10.66 -3.67
N ALA A 108 -11.09 -9.38 -3.37
CA ALA A 108 -11.91 -8.44 -4.12
C ALA A 108 -11.11 -7.61 -5.15
N ARG A 109 -10.29 -8.21 -6.03
CA ARG A 109 -9.56 -7.48 -7.07
C ARG A 109 -10.46 -6.52 -7.85
N SER A 110 -11.65 -6.99 -8.28
CA SER A 110 -12.60 -6.17 -9.04
C SER A 110 -13.11 -4.94 -8.27
N PHE A 111 -13.03 -4.95 -6.96
CA PHE A 111 -13.34 -3.78 -6.14
C PHE A 111 -12.28 -2.69 -6.36
N TYR A 112 -11.01 -3.04 -6.34
CA TYR A 112 -9.91 -2.11 -6.56
C TYR A 112 -9.90 -1.58 -8.00
N ASP A 113 -10.15 -2.43 -9.00
CA ASP A 113 -10.29 -2.01 -10.40
C ASP A 113 -11.36 -0.90 -10.55
N LYS A 114 -12.52 -1.04 -9.89
CA LYS A 114 -13.62 -0.04 -9.88
C LYS A 114 -13.23 1.27 -9.17
N HIS A 115 -12.24 1.24 -8.29
CA HIS A 115 -11.72 2.42 -7.61
C HIS A 115 -10.50 3.03 -8.30
N GLY A 116 -10.18 2.57 -9.53
CA GLY A 116 -9.12 3.13 -10.35
C GLY A 116 -7.72 2.63 -10.02
N TYR A 117 -7.62 1.52 -9.29
CA TYR A 117 -6.35 0.80 -9.14
C TYR A 117 -6.09 -0.04 -10.38
N MET A 118 -4.85 -0.13 -10.76
CA MET A 118 -4.40 -0.90 -11.92
C MET A 118 -3.42 -1.98 -11.51
N LEU A 119 -3.53 -3.12 -12.18
CA LEU A 119 -2.64 -4.23 -12.00
C LEU A 119 -1.23 -3.87 -12.52
N ASN A 120 -0.24 -3.93 -11.64
CA ASN A 120 1.15 -3.77 -12.00
C ASN A 120 1.85 -5.11 -12.17
N ASP A 121 1.56 -6.08 -11.27
CA ASP A 121 2.21 -7.38 -11.32
C ASP A 121 1.33 -8.48 -10.72
N THR A 122 1.65 -9.72 -11.07
CA THR A 122 0.99 -10.93 -10.55
C THR A 122 2.05 -11.95 -10.15
N MET A 123 2.08 -12.32 -8.88
CA MET A 123 2.84 -13.49 -8.43
C MET A 123 1.96 -14.72 -8.53
N THR A 124 2.39 -15.69 -9.33
CA THR A 124 1.71 -16.98 -9.50
C THR A 124 2.21 -17.99 -8.47
N ASP A 125 1.32 -18.90 -8.03
CA ASP A 125 1.62 -19.94 -7.04
C ASP A 125 2.02 -19.39 -5.65
N VAL A 126 1.45 -18.24 -5.26
CA VAL A 126 1.69 -17.58 -3.96
C VAL A 126 0.36 -17.13 -3.33
N PRO A 127 -0.11 -17.83 -2.27
CA PRO A 127 0.33 -19.15 -1.79
C PRO A 127 0.09 -20.22 -2.86
N LYS A 128 0.65 -21.40 -2.65
CA LYS A 128 0.60 -22.49 -3.64
C LYS A 128 -0.79 -22.72 -4.21
N GLY A 129 -0.91 -22.66 -5.55
CA GLY A 129 -2.16 -22.82 -6.26
C GLY A 129 -3.00 -21.54 -6.41
N HIS A 130 -2.48 -20.39 -5.97
CA HIS A 130 -3.17 -19.10 -6.01
C HIS A 130 -2.33 -18.00 -6.65
N GLU A 131 -2.95 -16.87 -6.91
CA GLU A 131 -2.31 -15.67 -7.45
C GLU A 131 -2.40 -14.51 -6.45
N HIS A 132 -1.31 -13.76 -6.34
CA HIS A 132 -1.24 -12.52 -5.59
C HIS A 132 -1.05 -11.35 -6.57
N TYR A 133 -1.96 -10.41 -6.57
CA TYR A 133 -1.97 -9.23 -7.44
C TYR A 133 -1.44 -8.01 -6.71
N PHE A 134 -0.56 -7.27 -7.37
CA PHE A 134 -0.07 -5.97 -6.92
C PHE A 134 -0.69 -4.88 -7.78
N LEU A 135 -1.46 -3.99 -7.16
CA LEU A 135 -2.16 -2.92 -7.85
C LEU A 135 -1.71 -1.57 -7.31
N THR A 136 -1.71 -0.58 -8.20
CA THR A 136 -1.39 0.80 -7.82
C THR A 136 -2.41 1.79 -8.37
N LYS A 137 -2.48 2.97 -7.71
CA LYS A 137 -3.28 4.11 -8.16
C LYS A 137 -2.49 5.39 -7.98
N ARG A 138 -2.40 6.20 -9.03
CA ARG A 138 -1.85 7.55 -8.93
C ARG A 138 -2.82 8.45 -8.15
N LEU A 139 -2.30 9.13 -7.14
CA LEU A 139 -3.07 10.04 -6.27
C LEU A 139 -2.91 11.51 -6.65
N ASP A 140 -1.84 11.85 -7.35
CA ASP A 140 -1.51 13.20 -7.84
C ASP A 140 -2.16 13.54 -9.18
N CYS A 141 -2.84 12.58 -9.80
CA CYS A 141 -3.56 12.80 -11.04
C CYS A 141 -4.98 13.30 -10.79
N PRO A 142 -5.44 14.33 -11.50
CA PRO A 142 -6.81 14.80 -11.38
C PRO A 142 -7.80 13.72 -11.84
N SER A 143 -8.89 13.56 -11.09
CA SER A 143 -9.94 12.57 -11.34
C SER A 143 -10.74 12.83 -12.62
N THR A 144 -10.53 13.96 -13.29
CA THR A 144 -11.35 14.43 -14.42
C THR A 144 -10.51 15.14 -15.49
N GLY A 145 -10.60 14.65 -16.71
CA GLY A 145 -10.51 15.39 -17.96
C GLY A 145 -9.15 15.55 -18.63
N TYR A 146 -8.13 16.05 -18.00
CA TYR A 146 -6.79 16.20 -18.57
C TYR A 146 -5.80 15.32 -17.81
N MET A 147 -5.22 14.32 -18.48
CA MET A 147 -4.13 13.53 -17.91
C MET A 147 -2.79 14.17 -18.30
N PRO A 148 -2.05 14.76 -17.35
CA PRO A 148 -0.67 15.14 -17.58
C PRO A 148 0.17 13.95 -18.07
N SER A 149 1.25 14.22 -18.80
CA SER A 149 2.11 13.14 -19.36
C SER A 149 2.67 12.18 -18.32
N ASN A 150 2.84 12.63 -17.07
CA ASN A 150 3.26 11.82 -15.92
C ASN A 150 2.13 10.94 -15.33
N CYS A 151 0.87 11.20 -15.69
CA CYS A 151 -0.27 10.37 -15.32
C CYS A 151 -0.60 9.30 -16.37
N ARG A 152 0.12 9.26 -17.49
CA ARG A 152 -0.01 8.17 -18.47
C ARG A 152 0.64 6.94 -17.86
N GLN A 153 -0.16 5.90 -17.76
CA GLN A 153 0.21 4.61 -17.21
C GLN A 153 1.20 3.91 -18.16
N TYR A 154 2.21 3.34 -17.56
CA TYR A 154 3.13 2.43 -18.24
C TYR A 154 2.46 1.10 -18.51
#